data_b6276acd2b4cd430dd04f36eee64d0dc
#
_entry.id   b6276acd2b4cd430dd04f36eee64d0dc
#
_cell.length_a   1.000
_cell.length_b   1.000
_cell.length_c   1.000
_cell.angle_alpha   90.00
_cell.angle_beta   90.00
_cell.angle_gamma   90.00
#
_symmetry.space_group_name_H-M   'P 1'
#
loop_
_entity.id
_entity.type
_entity.pdbx_description
1 polymer ?
#
loop_
_entity_poly.entity_id
_entity_poly.type
_entity_poly.pdbx_seq_one_letter_code
_entity_poly.pdbx_strand_id
1 'polypeptide(L)'
;MLDHKAEGPPAFRAPPLACDAHFQVFGEPARYPYASPEPLRYAPPVAPLPDYLDLAAHLGIERFVFVQPSAYGEDNACMLDAMREVGIGRCRGIVDVHEDVPDATLARMDALGVRGVRINYSPVKPRIDGFSASMLPRIRRLEARCQELGWHLDFLGPGWLTAELLPTLASLKVPFS
;
A
#
# COMPACT_ATOMS: atom_id res chain seq x y z
N MET A 1 15.80 8.70 -14.45
CA MET A 1 15.79 9.83 -13.52
C MET A 1 14.75 10.79 -14.04
N LEU A 2 13.60 10.90 -13.36
CA LEU A 2 12.59 11.90 -13.72
C LEU A 2 13.13 13.24 -13.21
N ASP A 3 13.49 14.12 -14.14
CA ASP A 3 14.03 15.45 -13.82
C ASP A 3 12.87 16.39 -13.45
N HIS A 4 12.20 16.07 -12.35
CA HIS A 4 11.13 16.88 -11.76
C HIS A 4 11.62 17.63 -10.52
N LYS A 5 12.68 18.41 -10.69
CA LYS A 5 12.95 19.46 -9.69
C LYS A 5 11.85 20.50 -9.85
N ALA A 6 10.97 20.57 -8.84
CA ALA A 6 9.98 21.61 -8.80
C ALA A 6 10.68 22.97 -8.86
N GLU A 7 10.46 23.70 -9.93
CA GLU A 7 11.03 25.05 -10.10
C GLU A 7 10.20 26.04 -9.26
N GLY A 8 10.84 26.60 -8.23
CA GLY A 8 10.25 27.63 -7.38
C GLY A 8 9.38 27.10 -6.23
N PRO A 9 8.95 28.01 -5.34
CA PRO A 9 8.11 27.65 -4.20
C PRO A 9 6.71 27.19 -4.66
N PRO A 10 6.09 26.19 -3.95
CA PRO A 10 4.73 25.78 -4.27
C PRO A 10 3.74 26.93 -4.04
N ALA A 11 2.69 27.00 -4.88
CA ALA A 11 1.62 28.00 -4.73
C ALA A 11 0.85 27.85 -3.41
N PHE A 12 0.88 26.66 -2.83
CA PHE A 12 0.28 26.34 -1.54
C PHE A 12 1.24 25.46 -0.74
N ARG A 13 1.45 25.77 0.53
CA ARG A 13 2.21 24.94 1.45
C ARG A 13 1.25 24.20 2.38
N ALA A 14 1.45 22.91 2.54
CA ALA A 14 0.64 22.09 3.43
C ALA A 14 0.75 22.58 4.89
N PRO A 15 -0.33 22.48 5.68
CA PRO A 15 -0.29 22.85 7.09
C PRO A 15 0.66 21.92 7.88
N PRO A 16 1.10 22.34 9.08
CA PRO A 16 1.89 21.47 9.96
C PRO A 16 1.24 20.10 10.16
N LEU A 17 2.05 19.04 10.19
CA LEU A 17 1.62 17.66 10.32
C LEU A 17 0.76 17.13 9.16
N ALA A 18 0.74 17.80 8.02
CA ALA A 18 0.10 17.27 6.82
C ALA A 18 0.62 15.86 6.50
N CYS A 19 -0.28 15.01 6.06
CA CYS A 19 0.02 13.61 5.75
C CYS A 19 -0.30 13.31 4.29
N ASP A 20 0.69 12.78 3.54
CA ASP A 20 0.39 12.05 2.32
C ASP A 20 -0.14 10.67 2.71
N ALA A 21 -1.41 10.43 2.43
CA ALA A 21 -2.10 9.22 2.86
C ALA A 21 -1.94 8.04 1.90
N HIS A 22 -1.26 8.22 0.75
CA HIS A 22 -1.08 7.14 -0.22
C HIS A 22 0.05 7.43 -1.20
N PHE A 23 1.22 6.86 -0.96
CA PHE A 23 2.30 6.88 -1.94
C PHE A 23 3.05 5.55 -1.98
N GLN A 24 3.88 5.38 -2.99
CA GLN A 24 4.62 4.15 -3.26
C GLN A 24 6.10 4.48 -3.50
N VAL A 25 6.97 3.57 -3.09
CA VAL A 25 8.41 3.63 -3.40
C VAL A 25 8.79 2.48 -4.32
N PHE A 26 9.71 2.77 -5.25
CA PHE A 26 10.24 1.79 -6.19
C PHE A 26 11.76 1.86 -6.14
N GLY A 27 12.37 0.84 -5.55
CA GLY A 27 13.81 0.73 -5.41
C GLY A 27 14.47 0.15 -6.66
N GLU A 28 15.81 0.04 -6.61
CA GLU A 28 16.59 -0.57 -7.68
C GLU A 28 16.17 -2.04 -7.89
N PRO A 29 15.84 -2.45 -9.15
CA PRO A 29 15.35 -3.81 -9.43
C PRO A 29 16.33 -4.93 -9.03
N ALA A 30 17.64 -4.64 -9.01
CA ALA A 30 18.64 -5.59 -8.55
C ALA A 30 18.51 -5.93 -7.06
N ARG A 31 18.00 -4.99 -6.25
CA ARG A 31 17.77 -5.16 -4.81
C ARG A 31 16.33 -5.55 -4.50
N TYR A 32 15.39 -5.01 -5.25
CA TYR A 32 13.95 -5.24 -5.07
C TYR A 32 13.33 -5.70 -6.39
N PRO A 33 13.45 -6.99 -6.73
CA PRO A 33 12.90 -7.54 -7.96
C PRO A 33 11.37 -7.50 -7.93
N TYR A 34 10.76 -7.29 -9.10
CA TYR A 34 9.32 -7.37 -9.23
C TYR A 34 8.81 -8.81 -9.04
N ALA A 35 7.61 -8.95 -8.50
CA ALA A 35 7.02 -10.24 -8.12
C ALA A 35 6.74 -11.17 -9.30
N SER A 36 6.56 -10.65 -10.51
CA SER A 36 6.28 -11.44 -11.70
C SER A 36 7.35 -11.25 -12.76
N PRO A 37 7.85 -12.33 -13.39
CA PRO A 37 8.67 -12.26 -14.59
C PRO A 37 7.87 -11.82 -15.83
N GLU A 38 6.53 -11.94 -15.80
CA GLU A 38 5.65 -11.43 -16.85
C GLU A 38 5.74 -9.92 -16.95
N PRO A 39 5.59 -9.34 -18.15
CA PRO A 39 5.58 -7.91 -18.30
C PRO A 39 4.52 -7.29 -17.37
N LEU A 40 4.96 -6.43 -16.49
CA LEU A 40 4.03 -5.62 -15.71
C LEU A 40 3.15 -4.81 -16.64
N ARG A 41 1.91 -4.54 -16.25
CA ARG A 41 1.01 -3.66 -17.00
C ARG A 41 1.63 -2.30 -17.31
N TYR A 42 2.55 -1.88 -16.49
CA TYR A 42 3.39 -0.70 -16.65
C TYR A 42 4.78 -1.00 -16.07
N ALA A 43 5.81 -0.38 -16.61
CA ALA A 43 7.15 -0.43 -16.03
C ALA A 43 7.30 0.77 -15.09
N PRO A 44 7.20 0.58 -13.76
CA PRO A 44 7.38 1.69 -12.84
C PRO A 44 8.82 2.20 -12.95
N PRO A 45 9.03 3.53 -12.97
CA PRO A 45 10.38 4.06 -12.85
C PRO A 45 10.95 3.74 -11.46
N VAL A 46 12.27 3.74 -11.35
CA VAL A 46 12.91 3.80 -10.03
C VAL A 46 12.50 5.12 -9.37
N ALA A 47 11.88 5.03 -8.21
CA ALA A 47 11.38 6.17 -7.44
C ALA A 47 11.73 5.93 -5.96
N PRO A 48 13.00 6.14 -5.58
CA PRO A 48 13.51 5.80 -4.27
C PRO A 48 13.03 6.82 -3.22
N LEU A 49 13.09 6.42 -1.97
CA LEU A 49 12.64 7.24 -0.84
C LEU A 49 13.24 8.65 -0.80
N PRO A 50 14.56 8.89 -1.05
CA PRO A 50 15.12 10.24 -1.00
C PRO A 50 14.45 11.22 -1.95
N ASP A 51 14.18 10.81 -3.19
CA ASP A 51 13.51 11.65 -4.19
C ASP A 51 12.10 12.08 -3.71
N TYR A 52 11.39 11.16 -3.08
CA TYR A 52 10.08 11.46 -2.51
C TYR A 52 10.20 12.40 -1.30
N LEU A 53 11.15 12.19 -0.40
CA LEU A 53 11.32 13.04 0.78
C LEU A 53 11.68 14.49 0.41
N ASP A 54 12.46 14.69 -0.65
CA ASP A 54 12.75 16.02 -1.19
C ASP A 54 11.49 16.71 -1.69
N LEU A 55 10.63 15.99 -2.44
CA LEU A 55 9.34 16.50 -2.89
C LEU A 55 8.41 16.80 -1.69
N ALA A 56 8.32 15.91 -0.73
CA ALA A 56 7.50 16.08 0.46
C ALA A 56 7.93 17.31 1.27
N ALA A 57 9.23 17.51 1.46
CA ALA A 57 9.78 18.68 2.14
C ALA A 57 9.44 19.99 1.38
N HIS A 58 9.52 19.97 0.05
CA HIS A 58 9.14 21.11 -0.80
C HIS A 58 7.66 21.48 -0.60
N LEU A 59 6.77 20.51 -0.52
CA LEU A 59 5.33 20.69 -0.34
C LEU A 59 4.91 20.95 1.12
N GLY A 60 5.81 20.71 2.09
CA GLY A 60 5.51 20.80 3.52
C GLY A 60 4.78 19.58 4.09
N ILE A 61 4.91 18.41 3.46
CA ILE A 61 4.34 17.15 3.94
C ILE A 61 5.29 16.53 4.97
N GLU A 62 4.78 16.21 6.15
CA GLU A 62 5.57 15.75 7.28
C GLU A 62 5.32 14.28 7.66
N ARG A 63 4.14 13.75 7.33
CA ARG A 63 3.73 12.38 7.65
C ARG A 63 3.34 11.61 6.40
N PHE A 64 3.46 10.28 6.46
CA PHE A 64 3.39 9.44 5.28
C PHE A 64 2.64 8.13 5.54
N VAL A 65 1.83 7.69 4.57
CA VAL A 65 1.33 6.33 4.52
C VAL A 65 1.88 5.64 3.29
N PHE A 66 2.80 4.72 3.52
CA PHE A 66 3.33 3.84 2.48
C PHE A 66 2.28 2.80 2.11
N VAL A 67 2.04 2.61 0.81
CA VAL A 67 1.12 1.60 0.32
C VAL A 67 1.86 0.65 -0.60
N GLN A 68 1.74 -0.65 -0.37
CA GLN A 68 2.43 -1.67 -1.15
C GLN A 68 2.08 -1.58 -2.64
N PRO A 69 3.07 -1.39 -3.54
CA PRO A 69 2.82 -1.39 -4.97
C PRO A 69 2.52 -2.80 -5.48
N SER A 70 1.58 -2.94 -6.40
CA SER A 70 1.24 -4.23 -7.03
C SER A 70 2.41 -4.88 -7.78
N ALA A 71 3.40 -4.09 -8.22
CA ALA A 71 4.60 -4.58 -8.89
C ALA A 71 5.43 -5.54 -8.03
N TYR A 72 5.42 -5.40 -6.72
CA TYR A 72 6.13 -6.27 -5.78
C TYR A 72 5.25 -7.38 -5.20
N GLY A 73 3.93 -7.40 -5.49
CA GLY A 73 3.02 -8.37 -4.89
C GLY A 73 3.13 -8.39 -3.37
N GLU A 74 3.33 -9.58 -2.80
CA GLU A 74 3.44 -9.80 -1.35
C GLU A 74 4.87 -9.59 -0.81
N ASP A 75 5.85 -9.24 -1.64
CA ASP A 75 7.19 -8.84 -1.18
C ASP A 75 7.21 -7.36 -0.79
N ASN A 76 7.04 -7.11 0.50
CA ASN A 76 6.97 -5.77 1.08
C ASN A 76 8.36 -5.19 1.41
N ALA A 77 9.47 -5.83 1.04
CA ALA A 77 10.81 -5.47 1.50
C ALA A 77 11.17 -4.01 1.19
N CYS A 78 10.93 -3.54 -0.03
CA CYS A 78 11.25 -2.17 -0.44
C CYS A 78 10.52 -1.13 0.44
N MET A 79 9.23 -1.32 0.65
CA MET A 79 8.42 -0.44 1.48
C MET A 79 8.84 -0.48 2.95
N LEU A 80 9.06 -1.68 3.50
CA LEU A 80 9.44 -1.84 4.92
C LEU A 80 10.83 -1.27 5.22
N ASP A 81 11.77 -1.35 4.27
CA ASP A 81 13.09 -0.72 4.42
C ASP A 81 12.96 0.82 4.44
N ALA A 82 12.14 1.38 3.55
CA ALA A 82 11.84 2.82 3.53
C ALA A 82 11.14 3.27 4.83
N MET A 83 10.21 2.49 5.36
CA MET A 83 9.55 2.79 6.64
C MET A 83 10.53 2.79 7.82
N ARG A 84 11.52 1.88 7.84
CA ARG A 84 12.57 1.88 8.87
C ARG A 84 13.40 3.15 8.84
N GLU A 85 13.73 3.64 7.63
CA GLU A 85 14.49 4.87 7.44
C GLU A 85 13.73 6.11 7.92
N VAL A 86 12.43 6.22 7.58
CA VAL A 86 11.57 7.34 8.01
C VAL A 86 11.24 7.28 9.51
N GLY A 87 11.03 6.09 10.04
CA GLY A 87 10.68 5.84 11.42
C GLY A 87 9.17 5.96 11.76
N ILE A 88 8.74 5.17 12.73
CA ILE A 88 7.34 5.00 13.13
C ILE A 88 6.66 6.32 13.59
N GLY A 89 7.44 7.30 14.02
CA GLY A 89 6.90 8.61 14.43
C GLY A 89 6.28 9.40 13.27
N ARG A 90 6.73 9.13 12.04
CA ARG A 90 6.33 9.89 10.85
C ARG A 90 5.59 9.07 9.81
N CYS A 91 5.59 7.75 9.88
CA CYS A 91 4.95 6.94 8.84
C CYS A 91 4.10 5.81 9.37
N ARG A 92 3.21 5.33 8.49
CA ARG A 92 2.46 4.08 8.60
C ARG A 92 2.57 3.33 7.28
N GLY A 93 2.21 2.02 7.30
CA GLY A 93 2.26 1.19 6.10
C GLY A 93 0.99 0.37 5.90
N ILE A 94 0.68 0.12 4.63
CA ILE A 94 -0.36 -0.81 4.18
C ILE A 94 0.35 -1.85 3.32
N VAL A 95 0.40 -3.10 3.80
CA VAL A 95 1.09 -4.23 3.18
C VAL A 95 0.16 -5.06 2.31
N ASP A 96 0.70 -5.81 1.35
CA ASP A 96 0.00 -6.94 0.72
C ASP A 96 0.60 -8.24 1.26
N VAL A 97 -0.23 -9.13 1.77
CA VAL A 97 0.21 -10.39 2.37
C VAL A 97 -0.75 -11.53 2.06
N HIS A 98 -0.24 -12.74 2.04
CA HIS A 98 -1.08 -13.92 2.01
C HIS A 98 -1.91 -14.05 3.29
N GLU A 99 -3.10 -14.59 3.21
CA GLU A 99 -3.98 -14.77 4.37
C GLU A 99 -3.41 -15.70 5.44
N ASP A 100 -2.49 -16.59 5.06
CA ASP A 100 -1.80 -17.52 5.97
C ASP A 100 -0.42 -17.01 6.41
N VAL A 101 -0.14 -15.71 6.26
CA VAL A 101 1.12 -15.09 6.72
C VAL A 101 1.35 -15.38 8.21
N PRO A 102 2.57 -15.78 8.64
CA PRO A 102 2.85 -16.10 10.04
C PRO A 102 2.63 -14.91 10.98
N ASP A 103 2.07 -15.16 12.18
CA ASP A 103 1.84 -14.14 13.22
C ASP A 103 3.11 -13.36 13.57
N ALA A 104 4.26 -14.07 13.66
CA ALA A 104 5.53 -13.43 13.92
C ALA A 104 5.95 -12.42 12.84
N THR A 105 5.50 -12.62 11.59
CA THR A 105 5.74 -11.67 10.49
C THR A 105 4.85 -10.45 10.66
N LEU A 106 3.57 -10.64 10.96
CA LEU A 106 2.65 -9.53 11.23
C LEU A 106 3.08 -8.71 12.45
N ALA A 107 3.54 -9.37 13.52
CA ALA A 107 4.05 -8.67 14.71
C ALA A 107 5.28 -7.80 14.40
N ARG A 108 6.20 -8.28 13.54
CA ARG A 108 7.34 -7.45 13.07
C ARG A 108 6.87 -6.26 12.23
N MET A 109 5.87 -6.45 11.37
CA MET A 109 5.28 -5.38 10.56
C MET A 109 4.56 -4.35 11.44
N ASP A 110 3.81 -4.82 12.44
CA ASP A 110 3.14 -3.94 13.41
C ASP A 110 4.12 -3.04 14.16
N ALA A 111 5.23 -3.61 14.63
CA ALA A 111 6.29 -2.87 15.31
C ALA A 111 6.95 -1.81 14.42
N LEU A 112 6.94 -1.98 13.10
CA LEU A 112 7.40 -0.99 12.13
C LEU A 112 6.36 0.07 11.78
N GLY A 113 5.12 -0.07 12.25
CA GLY A 113 4.06 0.90 11.99
C GLY A 113 3.11 0.52 10.85
N VAL A 114 3.09 -0.73 10.42
CA VAL A 114 2.04 -1.22 9.51
C VAL A 114 0.69 -1.18 10.25
N ARG A 115 -0.35 -0.73 9.54
CA ARG A 115 -1.70 -0.57 10.10
C ARG A 115 -2.80 -1.03 9.16
N GLY A 116 -2.45 -1.66 8.04
CA GLY A 116 -3.45 -2.19 7.13
C GLY A 116 -2.91 -3.25 6.19
N VAL A 117 -3.84 -4.03 5.65
CA VAL A 117 -3.59 -5.02 4.60
C VAL A 117 -4.34 -4.61 3.35
N ARG A 118 -3.62 -4.57 2.23
CA ARG A 118 -4.18 -4.30 0.92
C ARG A 118 -4.66 -5.58 0.24
N ILE A 119 -5.87 -5.54 -0.29
CA ILE A 119 -6.41 -6.54 -1.21
C ILE A 119 -6.44 -5.89 -2.58
N ASN A 120 -5.48 -6.28 -3.43
CA ASN A 120 -5.26 -5.64 -4.72
C ASN A 120 -5.74 -6.55 -5.86
N TYR A 121 -6.69 -6.06 -6.63
CA TYR A 121 -7.13 -6.67 -7.88
C TYR A 121 -7.13 -5.61 -8.98
N SER A 122 -6.39 -5.85 -10.05
CA SER A 122 -6.18 -4.84 -11.10
C SER A 122 -7.49 -4.19 -11.56
N PRO A 123 -7.61 -2.84 -11.48
CA PRO A 123 -8.85 -2.13 -11.79
C PRO A 123 -9.30 -2.23 -13.26
N VAL A 124 -8.42 -2.69 -14.15
CA VAL A 124 -8.72 -2.87 -15.58
C VAL A 124 -9.16 -4.29 -15.95
N LYS A 125 -9.19 -5.22 -14.99
CA LYS A 125 -9.61 -6.59 -15.28
C LYS A 125 -11.11 -6.65 -15.58
N PRO A 126 -11.50 -7.42 -16.62
CA PRO A 126 -12.91 -7.61 -16.95
C PRO A 126 -13.61 -8.37 -15.83
N ARG A 127 -14.95 -8.26 -15.83
CA ARG A 127 -15.80 -9.04 -14.93
C ARG A 127 -15.61 -10.52 -15.18
N ILE A 128 -15.50 -11.29 -14.09
CA ILE A 128 -15.45 -12.74 -14.06
C ILE A 128 -16.55 -13.22 -13.14
N ASP A 129 -17.47 -14.01 -13.67
CA ASP A 129 -18.61 -14.54 -12.91
C ASP A 129 -18.12 -15.40 -11.73
N GLY A 130 -18.68 -15.16 -10.55
CA GLY A 130 -18.32 -15.87 -9.32
C GLY A 130 -16.99 -15.43 -8.67
N PHE A 131 -16.24 -14.51 -9.29
CA PHE A 131 -14.94 -14.09 -8.76
C PHE A 131 -15.07 -13.40 -7.38
N SER A 132 -16.05 -12.51 -7.21
CA SER A 132 -16.31 -11.87 -5.92
C SER A 132 -16.55 -12.88 -4.80
N ALA A 133 -17.34 -13.92 -5.07
CA ALA A 133 -17.59 -15.01 -4.13
C ALA A 133 -16.31 -15.78 -3.78
N SER A 134 -15.42 -16.00 -4.74
CA SER A 134 -14.15 -16.70 -4.51
C SER A 134 -13.20 -15.92 -3.60
N MET A 135 -13.33 -14.60 -3.50
CA MET A 135 -12.52 -13.75 -2.61
C MET A 135 -12.97 -13.76 -1.15
N LEU A 136 -14.22 -14.16 -0.87
CA LEU A 136 -14.78 -14.07 0.48
C LEU A 136 -13.97 -14.80 1.55
N PRO A 137 -13.47 -16.03 1.33
CA PRO A 137 -12.65 -16.71 2.35
C PRO A 137 -11.38 -15.91 2.70
N ARG A 138 -10.67 -15.37 1.68
CA ARG A 138 -9.47 -14.53 1.89
C ARG A 138 -9.82 -13.26 2.67
N ILE A 139 -10.88 -12.56 2.25
CA ILE A 139 -11.33 -11.32 2.92
C ILE A 139 -11.61 -11.60 4.40
N ARG A 140 -12.34 -12.67 4.72
CA ARG A 140 -12.69 -13.00 6.11
C ARG A 140 -11.49 -13.41 6.96
N ARG A 141 -10.51 -14.13 6.40
CA ARG A 141 -9.26 -14.45 7.11
C ARG A 141 -8.44 -13.20 7.39
N LEU A 142 -8.25 -12.33 6.40
CA LEU A 142 -7.53 -11.07 6.59
C LEU A 142 -8.27 -10.12 7.54
N GLU A 143 -9.60 -10.06 7.49
CA GLU A 143 -10.42 -9.33 8.46
C GLU A 143 -10.12 -9.76 9.91
N ALA A 144 -10.12 -11.06 10.18
CA ALA A 144 -9.83 -11.59 11.51
C ALA A 144 -8.43 -11.17 11.99
N ARG A 145 -7.41 -11.27 11.10
CA ARG A 145 -6.04 -10.85 11.41
C ARG A 145 -5.94 -9.35 11.68
N CYS A 146 -6.61 -8.54 10.85
CA CYS A 146 -6.66 -7.09 11.05
C CYS A 146 -7.37 -6.72 12.36
N GLN A 147 -8.43 -7.43 12.72
CA GLN A 147 -9.16 -7.20 13.97
C GLN A 147 -8.27 -7.42 15.20
N GLU A 148 -7.47 -8.50 15.22
CA GLU A 148 -6.54 -8.81 16.31
C GLU A 148 -5.45 -7.74 16.48
N LEU A 149 -5.00 -7.12 15.38
CA LEU A 149 -3.92 -6.13 15.35
C LEU A 149 -4.41 -4.68 15.43
N GLY A 150 -5.71 -4.45 15.35
CA GLY A 150 -6.27 -3.10 15.24
C GLY A 150 -5.94 -2.44 13.89
N TRP A 151 -5.79 -3.25 12.82
CA TRP A 151 -5.52 -2.80 11.47
C TRP A 151 -6.81 -2.64 10.67
N HIS A 152 -6.70 -2.08 9.46
CA HIS A 152 -7.80 -1.97 8.50
C HIS A 152 -7.52 -2.76 7.21
N LEU A 153 -8.55 -2.90 6.36
CA LEU A 153 -8.40 -3.43 5.01
C LEU A 153 -8.45 -2.30 3.98
N ASP A 154 -7.53 -2.34 3.01
CA ASP A 154 -7.51 -1.43 1.86
C ASP A 154 -7.85 -2.21 0.59
N PHE A 155 -8.86 -1.75 -0.17
CA PHE A 155 -9.30 -2.41 -1.38
C PHE A 155 -8.95 -1.61 -2.62
N LEU A 156 -8.28 -2.24 -3.57
CA LEU A 156 -8.14 -1.73 -4.92
C LEU A 156 -8.74 -2.75 -5.90
N GLY A 157 -9.74 -2.32 -6.64
CA GLY A 157 -10.40 -3.19 -7.61
C GLY A 157 -11.20 -2.43 -8.66
N PRO A 158 -11.68 -3.13 -9.71
CA PRO A 158 -12.58 -2.55 -10.67
C PRO A 158 -13.95 -2.30 -10.02
N GLY A 159 -14.67 -1.27 -10.50
CA GLY A 159 -15.95 -0.86 -9.94
C GLY A 159 -17.00 -1.99 -9.87
N TRP A 160 -17.01 -2.89 -10.84
CA TRP A 160 -17.91 -4.06 -10.82
C TRP A 160 -17.66 -4.98 -9.61
N LEU A 161 -16.38 -5.19 -9.27
CA LEU A 161 -15.99 -6.03 -8.13
C LEU A 161 -16.34 -5.35 -6.80
N THR A 162 -16.08 -4.06 -6.70
CA THR A 162 -16.47 -3.27 -5.52
C THR A 162 -17.97 -3.31 -5.31
N ALA A 163 -18.77 -3.17 -6.37
CA ALA A 163 -20.23 -3.25 -6.28
C ALA A 163 -20.72 -4.62 -5.79
N GLU A 164 -20.12 -5.71 -6.28
CA GLU A 164 -20.46 -7.08 -5.86
C GLU A 164 -20.01 -7.38 -4.42
N LEU A 165 -18.90 -6.82 -3.97
CA LEU A 165 -18.39 -7.00 -2.61
C LEU A 165 -19.05 -6.06 -1.58
N LEU A 166 -19.81 -5.05 -2.00
CA LEU A 166 -20.36 -4.03 -1.11
C LEU A 166 -21.11 -4.60 0.11
N PRO A 167 -21.97 -5.65 -0.01
CA PRO A 167 -22.60 -6.25 1.17
C PRO A 167 -21.61 -6.86 2.15
N THR A 168 -20.52 -7.45 1.62
CA THR A 168 -19.43 -8.01 2.45
C THR A 168 -18.65 -6.90 3.13
N LEU A 169 -18.27 -5.86 2.40
CA LEU A 169 -17.52 -4.71 2.92
C LEU A 169 -18.32 -4.01 4.03
N ALA A 170 -19.62 -3.80 3.83
CA ALA A 170 -20.51 -3.20 4.82
C ALA A 170 -20.67 -4.06 6.11
N SER A 171 -20.35 -5.36 6.04
CA SER A 171 -20.43 -6.28 7.19
C SER A 171 -19.09 -6.52 7.90
N LEU A 172 -18.00 -5.87 7.44
CA LEU A 172 -16.70 -5.99 8.07
C LEU A 172 -16.71 -5.43 9.50
N LYS A 173 -15.94 -6.08 10.38
CA LYS A 173 -15.73 -5.67 11.76
C LYS A 173 -14.51 -4.76 11.94
N VAL A 174 -13.77 -4.52 10.86
CA VAL A 174 -12.63 -3.63 10.80
C VAL A 174 -12.91 -2.46 9.85
N PRO A 175 -12.27 -1.31 10.02
CA PRO A 175 -12.35 -0.23 9.04
C PRO A 175 -11.82 -0.69 7.68
N PHE A 176 -12.33 -0.10 6.61
CA PHE A 176 -11.81 -0.33 5.26
C PHE A 176 -11.76 0.98 4.44
N SER A 177 -10.89 1.01 3.43
CA SER A 177 -10.75 2.08 2.45
C SER A 177 -10.76 1.52 1.03
#